data_0f2d308e3c64d83b1a51e53f0d5445ce
#
_entry.id   0f2d308e3c64d83b1a51e53f0d5445ce
#
_cell.length_a   1.000
_cell.length_b   1.000
_cell.length_c   1.000
_cell.angle_alpha   90.00
_cell.angle_beta   90.00
_cell.angle_gamma   90.00
#
_symmetry.space_group_name_H-M   'P 1'
#
loop_
_entity.id
_entity.type
_entity.pdbx_description
1 polymer ?
#
loop_
_entity_poly.entity_id
_entity_poly.type
_entity_poly.pdbx_seq_one_letter_code
_entity_poly.pdbx_strand_id
1 'polypeptide(L)'
;MAVTIYNIKKWQKMLTGKSVLHVNQSIGQHFCKSEIKGYYNNLKEKVTYCPQFVDSDEMPVLYTESGTTFPFPVMIFQYAFGLLDLYYETEDEKYLKKYRQCADWAIKNQLDNGAWDNFSHIYPSHPYGVMAQGEGISLLVRAHKLFGDDSYLASAKKAL
;
A
#
# COMPACT_ATOMS: atom_id res chain seq x y z
N MET A 1 7.84 -12.42 22.63
CA MET A 1 7.11 -11.14 22.43
C MET A 1 6.56 -10.72 23.78
N ALA A 2 6.91 -9.51 24.23
CA ALA A 2 6.34 -8.99 25.48
C ALA A 2 4.86 -8.60 25.26
N VAL A 3 4.01 -8.92 26.21
CA VAL A 3 2.61 -8.49 26.20
C VAL A 3 2.57 -7.05 26.70
N THR A 4 2.39 -6.09 25.78
CA THR A 4 2.27 -4.66 26.11
C THR A 4 0.80 -4.23 26.08
N ILE A 5 0.47 -3.11 26.73
CA ILE A 5 -0.87 -2.51 26.67
C ILE A 5 -1.26 -2.17 25.23
N TYR A 6 -0.28 -1.75 24.41
CA TYR A 6 -0.47 -1.53 22.98
C TYR A 6 -0.92 -2.80 22.26
N ASN A 7 -0.24 -3.91 22.47
CA ASN A 7 -0.60 -5.19 21.87
C ASN A 7 -1.98 -5.68 22.31
N ILE A 8 -2.35 -5.49 23.58
CA ILE A 8 -3.68 -5.84 24.08
C ILE A 8 -4.77 -5.02 23.39
N LYS A 9 -4.60 -3.69 23.28
CA LYS A 9 -5.54 -2.81 22.56
C LYS A 9 -5.62 -3.16 21.07
N LYS A 10 -4.49 -3.50 20.43
CA LYS A 10 -4.45 -3.95 19.04
C LYS A 10 -5.26 -5.24 18.87
N TRP A 11 -5.03 -6.24 19.70
CA TRP A 11 -5.78 -7.50 19.65
C TRP A 11 -7.27 -7.32 19.93
N GLN A 12 -7.62 -6.47 20.89
CA GLN A 12 -9.03 -6.14 21.14
C GLN A 12 -9.71 -5.53 19.90
N LYS A 13 -9.04 -4.60 19.21
CA LYS A 13 -9.54 -4.04 17.95
C LYS A 13 -9.69 -5.11 16.87
N MET A 14 -8.73 -6.03 16.74
CA MET A 14 -8.80 -7.15 15.80
C MET A 14 -9.99 -8.06 16.09
N LEU A 15 -10.18 -8.47 17.33
CA LEU A 15 -11.27 -9.34 17.76
C LEU A 15 -12.65 -8.69 17.62
N THR A 16 -12.75 -7.37 17.76
CA THR A 16 -14.01 -6.62 17.63
C THR A 16 -14.29 -6.12 16.21
N GLY A 17 -13.46 -6.46 15.23
CA GLY A 17 -13.58 -5.98 13.85
C GLY A 17 -13.31 -4.48 13.66
N LYS A 18 -12.75 -3.82 14.67
CA LYS A 18 -12.44 -2.37 14.66
C LYS A 18 -11.00 -2.06 14.25
N SER A 19 -10.26 -3.05 13.77
CA SER A 19 -8.88 -2.86 13.33
C SER A 19 -8.83 -2.42 11.88
N VAL A 20 -8.31 -1.24 11.63
CA VAL A 20 -8.03 -0.73 10.28
C VAL A 20 -6.89 -1.48 9.56
N LEU A 21 -6.08 -2.25 10.31
CA LEU A 21 -5.00 -3.05 9.73
C LEU A 21 -5.47 -4.41 9.22
N HIS A 22 -6.63 -4.88 9.68
CA HIS A 22 -7.20 -6.20 9.38
C HIS A 22 -8.65 -6.04 8.97
N VAL A 23 -8.86 -5.37 7.86
CA VAL A 23 -10.18 -5.23 7.25
C VAL A 23 -10.59 -6.56 6.65
N ASN A 24 -11.87 -6.89 6.69
CA ASN A 24 -12.43 -7.99 5.93
C ASN A 24 -12.27 -7.67 4.45
N GLN A 25 -11.26 -8.27 3.84
CA GLN A 25 -10.97 -8.07 2.44
C GLN A 25 -11.84 -9.02 1.61
N SER A 26 -12.92 -8.51 1.07
CA SER A 26 -13.66 -9.20 0.00
C SER A 26 -12.86 -9.13 -1.31
N ILE A 27 -13.31 -9.86 -2.32
CA ILE A 27 -12.77 -9.72 -3.68
C ILE A 27 -13.02 -8.30 -4.17
N GLY A 28 -12.02 -7.70 -4.82
CA GLY A 28 -12.13 -6.38 -5.42
C GLY A 28 -13.22 -6.35 -6.49
N GLN A 29 -14.10 -5.36 -6.42
CA GLN A 29 -15.27 -5.26 -7.29
C GLN A 29 -14.90 -5.12 -8.77
N HIS A 30 -13.76 -4.50 -9.05
CA HIS A 30 -13.25 -4.26 -10.41
C HIS A 30 -12.19 -5.25 -10.85
N PHE A 31 -11.91 -6.27 -10.03
CA PHE A 31 -10.93 -7.29 -10.36
C PHE A 31 -11.38 -8.13 -11.55
N CYS A 32 -10.50 -8.26 -12.54
CA CYS A 32 -10.68 -9.14 -13.70
C CYS A 32 -9.47 -10.05 -13.85
N LYS A 33 -9.72 -11.36 -14.02
CA LYS A 33 -8.63 -12.35 -14.19
C LYS A 33 -7.94 -12.26 -15.56
N SER A 34 -8.66 -11.80 -16.58
CA SER A 34 -8.18 -11.69 -17.96
C SER A 34 -7.58 -10.35 -18.30
N GLU A 35 -7.67 -9.36 -17.40
CA GLU A 35 -7.21 -8.01 -17.64
C GLU A 35 -6.42 -7.46 -16.44
N ILE A 36 -5.50 -6.56 -16.71
CA ILE A 36 -4.86 -5.74 -15.67
C ILE A 36 -5.82 -4.62 -15.29
N LYS A 37 -6.83 -4.95 -14.47
CA LYS A 37 -7.85 -4.02 -13.98
C LYS A 37 -8.23 -4.37 -12.54
N GLY A 38 -8.36 -3.35 -11.70
CA GLY A 38 -8.64 -3.52 -10.28
C GLY A 38 -7.56 -4.35 -9.55
N TYR A 39 -7.78 -4.62 -8.29
CA TYR A 39 -6.94 -5.50 -7.48
C TYR A 39 -7.80 -6.61 -6.89
N TYR A 40 -7.19 -7.77 -6.65
CA TYR A 40 -7.98 -8.95 -6.26
C TYR A 40 -8.60 -8.81 -4.85
N ASN A 41 -7.99 -8.03 -3.96
CA ASN A 41 -8.55 -7.66 -2.66
C ASN A 41 -9.22 -6.30 -2.72
N ASN A 42 -10.38 -6.17 -2.08
CA ASN A 42 -11.01 -4.88 -1.83
C ASN A 42 -10.24 -4.14 -0.73
N LEU A 43 -9.55 -3.09 -1.09
CA LEU A 43 -8.72 -2.29 -0.18
C LEU A 43 -9.26 -0.87 0.04
N LYS A 44 -10.51 -0.58 -0.36
CA LYS A 44 -11.13 0.75 -0.22
C LYS A 44 -11.11 1.27 1.21
N GLU A 45 -11.27 0.38 2.18
CA GLU A 45 -11.23 0.78 3.59
C GLU A 45 -9.87 1.32 4.03
N LYS A 46 -8.77 0.98 3.33
CA LYS A 46 -7.46 1.60 3.56
C LYS A 46 -7.47 3.10 3.25
N VAL A 47 -8.36 3.54 2.39
CA VAL A 47 -8.55 4.96 2.04
C VAL A 47 -9.62 5.61 2.93
N THR A 48 -10.77 4.96 3.10
CA THR A 48 -11.94 5.56 3.77
C THR A 48 -11.82 5.58 5.29
N TYR A 49 -11.13 4.60 5.88
CA TYR A 49 -10.85 4.56 7.32
C TYR A 49 -9.48 5.10 7.69
N CYS A 50 -8.66 5.41 6.71
CA CYS A 50 -7.33 5.93 6.89
C CYS A 50 -7.36 7.47 6.74
N PRO A 51 -6.34 8.12 7.12
CA PRO A 51 -5.32 7.71 8.05
C PRO A 51 -5.26 8.66 9.22
N GLN A 52 -5.12 8.07 10.32
CA GLN A 52 -4.75 8.85 11.50
C GLN A 52 -3.32 9.40 11.35
N PHE A 53 -2.53 8.85 10.39
CA PHE A 53 -1.12 9.20 10.21
C PHE A 53 -0.79 9.30 8.72
N VAL A 54 -0.51 10.53 8.30
CA VAL A 54 0.03 10.86 6.97
C VAL A 54 1.26 11.74 7.15
N ASP A 55 2.16 11.68 6.19
CA ASP A 55 3.28 12.62 6.09
C ASP A 55 2.85 13.95 5.45
N SER A 56 3.82 14.85 5.21
CA SER A 56 3.59 16.15 4.56
C SER A 56 3.00 16.06 3.15
N ASP A 57 3.21 14.93 2.47
CA ASP A 57 2.72 14.67 1.12
C ASP A 57 1.38 13.93 1.15
N GLU A 58 0.77 13.82 2.33
CA GLU A 58 -0.47 13.07 2.59
C GLU A 58 -0.35 11.58 2.25
N MET A 59 0.86 11.01 2.35
CA MET A 59 1.09 9.58 2.17
C MET A 59 0.93 8.84 3.50
N PRO A 60 0.32 7.65 3.51
CA PRO A 60 0.16 6.90 4.74
C PRO A 60 1.51 6.48 5.31
N VAL A 61 1.67 6.67 6.62
CA VAL A 61 2.87 6.29 7.36
C VAL A 61 2.54 5.32 8.48
N LEU A 62 3.47 4.43 8.78
CA LEU A 62 3.38 3.54 9.93
C LEU A 62 3.81 4.30 11.19
N TYR A 63 3.00 4.19 12.23
CA TYR A 63 3.30 4.74 13.55
C TYR A 63 3.80 3.64 14.49
N THR A 64 4.95 3.85 15.08
CA THR A 64 5.56 2.91 16.03
C THR A 64 5.10 3.15 17.46
N GLU A 65 5.31 2.18 18.34
CA GLU A 65 5.06 2.34 19.79
C GLU A 65 5.90 3.47 20.41
N SER A 66 7.07 3.76 19.84
CA SER A 66 7.95 4.85 20.29
C SER A 66 7.50 6.25 19.84
N GLY A 67 6.44 6.34 19.04
CA GLY A 67 5.95 7.60 18.49
C GLY A 67 6.63 8.03 17.19
N THR A 68 7.53 7.23 16.66
CA THR A 68 8.20 7.51 15.36
C THR A 68 7.30 7.09 14.21
N THR A 69 7.27 7.88 13.16
CA THR A 69 6.57 7.56 11.91
C THR A 69 7.59 7.29 10.80
N PHE A 70 7.28 6.36 9.91
CA PHE A 70 8.04 6.12 8.71
C PHE A 70 7.16 5.58 7.57
N PRO A 71 7.51 5.84 6.31
CA PRO A 71 6.78 5.30 5.18
C PRO A 71 6.94 3.78 5.15
N PHE A 72 5.82 3.07 4.94
CA PHE A 72 5.80 1.63 4.92
C PHE A 72 5.27 1.17 3.56
N PRO A 73 6.12 0.59 2.68
CA PRO A 73 5.77 0.28 1.28
C PRO A 73 4.46 -0.46 1.11
N VAL A 74 4.26 -1.57 1.83
CA VAL A 74 3.00 -2.35 1.77
C VAL A 74 1.77 -1.48 2.09
N MET A 75 1.86 -0.59 3.07
CA MET A 75 0.74 0.29 3.43
C MET A 75 0.41 1.24 2.29
N ILE A 76 1.43 1.84 1.66
CA ILE A 76 1.29 2.78 0.54
C ILE A 76 0.71 2.06 -0.69
N PHE A 77 1.21 0.85 -0.99
CA PHE A 77 0.74 0.08 -2.14
C PHE A 77 -0.72 -0.38 -1.97
N GLN A 78 -1.08 -0.85 -0.78
CA GLN A 78 -2.47 -1.21 -0.47
C GLN A 78 -3.41 0.01 -0.47
N TYR A 79 -2.95 1.15 0.01
CA TYR A 79 -3.68 2.41 -0.07
C TYR A 79 -3.92 2.81 -1.53
N ALA A 80 -2.91 2.67 -2.40
CA ALA A 80 -3.04 2.92 -3.83
C ALA A 80 -4.09 2.03 -4.50
N PHE A 81 -4.14 0.73 -4.18
CA PHE A 81 -5.18 -0.14 -4.73
C PHE A 81 -6.58 0.25 -4.27
N GLY A 82 -6.73 0.70 -3.03
CA GLY A 82 -7.99 1.25 -2.54
C GLY A 82 -8.42 2.52 -3.29
N LEU A 83 -7.47 3.41 -3.59
CA LEU A 83 -7.70 4.61 -4.41
C LEU A 83 -8.14 4.25 -5.83
N LEU A 84 -7.51 3.24 -6.43
CA LEU A 84 -7.85 2.77 -7.77
C LEU A 84 -9.28 2.22 -7.84
N ASP A 85 -9.69 1.42 -6.85
CA ASP A 85 -11.06 0.91 -6.77
C ASP A 85 -12.07 2.05 -6.58
N LEU A 86 -11.77 3.04 -5.74
CA LEU A 86 -12.62 4.23 -5.56
C LEU A 86 -12.72 5.07 -6.84
N TYR A 87 -11.63 5.20 -7.58
CA TYR A 87 -11.65 5.87 -8.88
C TYR A 87 -12.58 5.16 -9.87
N TYR A 88 -12.50 3.84 -9.98
CA TYR A 88 -13.38 3.08 -10.85
C TYR A 88 -14.85 3.11 -10.45
N GLU A 89 -15.16 3.35 -9.19
CA GLU A 89 -16.55 3.48 -8.71
C GLU A 89 -17.13 4.87 -8.89
N THR A 90 -16.30 5.91 -8.72
CA THR A 90 -16.80 7.29 -8.60
C THR A 90 -16.41 8.18 -9.78
N GLU A 91 -15.44 7.76 -10.58
CA GLU A 91 -14.80 8.56 -11.64
C GLU A 91 -14.20 9.88 -11.12
N ASP A 92 -13.96 10.00 -9.81
CA ASP A 92 -13.41 11.20 -9.20
C ASP A 92 -11.87 11.20 -9.36
N GLU A 93 -11.39 12.12 -10.19
CA GLU A 93 -9.98 12.28 -10.56
C GLU A 93 -9.04 12.52 -9.37
N LYS A 94 -9.55 12.94 -8.22
CA LYS A 94 -8.73 13.07 -7.00
C LYS A 94 -8.10 11.74 -6.59
N TYR A 95 -8.85 10.62 -6.75
CA TYR A 95 -8.36 9.29 -6.43
C TYR A 95 -7.28 8.84 -7.43
N LEU A 96 -7.49 9.10 -8.71
CA LEU A 96 -6.51 8.78 -9.74
C LEU A 96 -5.22 9.58 -9.57
N LYS A 97 -5.33 10.88 -9.27
CA LYS A 97 -4.18 11.74 -8.97
C LYS A 97 -3.38 11.21 -7.77
N LYS A 98 -4.06 10.82 -6.68
CA LYS A 98 -3.40 10.29 -5.49
C LYS A 98 -2.80 8.91 -5.74
N TYR A 99 -3.46 8.06 -6.54
CA TYR A 99 -2.92 6.79 -7.01
C TYR A 99 -1.59 6.98 -7.76
N ARG A 100 -1.53 7.97 -8.67
CA ARG A 100 -0.31 8.32 -9.39
C ARG A 100 0.81 8.74 -8.44
N GLN A 101 0.52 9.56 -7.44
CA GLN A 101 1.50 9.93 -6.40
C GLN A 101 2.08 8.70 -5.67
N CYS A 102 1.25 7.69 -5.38
CA CYS A 102 1.73 6.44 -4.78
C CYS A 102 2.66 5.67 -5.74
N ALA A 103 2.34 5.63 -7.03
CA ALA A 103 3.19 4.98 -8.04
C ALA A 103 4.51 5.72 -8.24
N ASP A 104 4.49 7.05 -8.26
CA ASP A 104 5.69 7.89 -8.32
C ASP A 104 6.55 7.70 -7.06
N TRP A 105 5.90 7.60 -5.89
CA TRP A 105 6.59 7.27 -4.64
C TRP A 105 7.29 5.91 -4.72
N ALA A 106 6.63 4.91 -5.31
CA ALA A 106 7.20 3.58 -5.47
C ALA A 106 8.48 3.60 -6.31
N ILE A 107 8.50 4.32 -7.43
CA ILE A 107 9.72 4.51 -8.25
C ILE A 107 10.80 5.22 -7.45
N LYS A 108 10.47 6.35 -6.83
CA LYS A 108 11.43 7.19 -6.09
C LYS A 108 12.11 6.46 -4.94
N ASN A 109 11.40 5.53 -4.30
CA ASN A 109 11.86 4.80 -3.11
C ASN A 109 12.29 3.35 -3.41
N GLN A 110 12.36 2.98 -4.69
CA GLN A 110 12.90 1.69 -5.09
C GLN A 110 14.42 1.70 -4.97
N LEU A 111 14.97 0.72 -4.28
CA LEU A 111 16.41 0.56 -4.12
C LEU A 111 17.09 0.10 -5.43
N ASP A 112 18.41 0.21 -5.47
CA ASP A 112 19.20 -0.17 -6.66
C ASP A 112 19.08 -1.64 -7.03
N ASN A 113 18.83 -2.51 -6.04
CA ASN A 113 18.57 -3.93 -6.24
C ASN A 113 17.12 -4.25 -6.65
N GLY A 114 16.28 -3.26 -6.89
CA GLY A 114 14.89 -3.41 -7.27
C GLY A 114 13.89 -3.62 -6.12
N ALA A 115 14.38 -3.78 -4.88
CA ALA A 115 13.52 -3.99 -3.72
C ALA A 115 13.01 -2.67 -3.11
N TRP A 116 12.01 -2.81 -2.22
CA TRP A 116 11.61 -1.74 -1.30
C TRP A 116 11.97 -2.12 0.13
N ASP A 117 12.52 -1.16 0.87
CA ASP A 117 12.79 -1.34 2.29
C ASP A 117 11.48 -1.31 3.08
N ASN A 118 11.05 -2.49 3.48
CA ASN A 118 9.79 -2.68 4.20
C ASN A 118 10.00 -2.85 5.71
N PHE A 119 11.15 -3.34 6.15
CA PHE A 119 11.34 -3.78 7.52
C PHE A 119 12.60 -3.29 8.21
N SER A 120 13.48 -2.50 7.61
CA SER A 120 14.73 -2.09 8.25
C SER A 120 14.54 -1.40 9.60
N HIS A 121 13.44 -0.65 9.75
CA HIS A 121 13.09 0.02 11.00
C HIS A 121 12.62 -0.94 12.12
N ILE A 122 12.28 -2.19 11.76
CA ILE A 122 11.76 -3.21 12.69
C ILE A 122 12.74 -4.37 12.77
N TYR A 123 13.26 -4.82 11.63
CA TYR A 123 14.17 -5.94 11.47
C TYR A 123 15.32 -5.58 10.51
N PRO A 124 16.36 -4.86 10.97
CA PRO A 124 17.44 -4.38 10.09
C PRO A 124 18.16 -5.46 9.27
N SER A 125 18.25 -6.69 9.80
CA SER A 125 18.87 -7.83 9.11
C SER A 125 18.00 -8.42 7.99
N HIS A 126 16.70 -8.08 7.93
CA HIS A 126 15.74 -8.61 6.96
C HIS A 126 14.83 -7.48 6.44
N PRO A 127 15.39 -6.51 5.67
CA PRO A 127 14.67 -5.29 5.31
C PRO A 127 13.58 -5.53 4.26
N TYR A 128 13.63 -6.65 3.52
CA TYR A 128 12.74 -6.88 2.38
C TYR A 128 11.57 -7.81 2.73
N GLY A 129 10.46 -7.63 2.02
CA GLY A 129 9.28 -8.47 2.17
C GLY A 129 8.68 -8.84 0.81
N VAL A 130 8.36 -10.13 0.63
CA VAL A 130 7.73 -10.65 -0.60
C VAL A 130 6.44 -9.91 -0.95
N MET A 131 5.65 -9.54 0.07
CA MET A 131 4.42 -8.77 -0.14
C MET A 131 4.71 -7.40 -0.74
N ALA A 132 5.71 -6.67 -0.25
CA ALA A 132 6.12 -5.39 -0.81
C ALA A 132 6.54 -5.53 -2.28
N GLN A 133 7.31 -6.58 -2.62
CA GLN A 133 7.72 -6.83 -4.00
C GLN A 133 6.51 -7.09 -4.90
N GLY A 134 5.65 -8.05 -4.54
CA GLY A 134 4.48 -8.41 -5.35
C GLY A 134 3.48 -7.27 -5.52
N GLU A 135 3.18 -6.54 -4.44
CA GLU A 135 2.25 -5.40 -4.48
C GLU A 135 2.87 -4.21 -5.23
N GLY A 136 4.17 -3.93 -5.05
CA GLY A 136 4.87 -2.88 -5.78
C GLY A 136 4.89 -3.12 -7.29
N ILE A 137 5.25 -4.33 -7.73
CA ILE A 137 5.17 -4.72 -9.15
C ILE A 137 3.75 -4.54 -9.68
N SER A 138 2.76 -5.03 -8.92
CA SER A 138 1.34 -4.96 -9.29
C SER A 138 0.84 -3.52 -9.43
N LEU A 139 1.24 -2.62 -8.53
CA LEU A 139 0.97 -1.18 -8.59
C LEU A 139 1.55 -0.56 -9.87
N LEU A 140 2.85 -0.78 -10.11
CA LEU A 140 3.58 -0.15 -11.20
C LEU A 140 3.08 -0.62 -12.58
N VAL A 141 2.76 -1.91 -12.74
CA VAL A 141 2.19 -2.43 -14.00
C VAL A 141 0.83 -1.79 -14.29
N ARG A 142 -0.01 -1.56 -13.26
CA ARG A 142 -1.29 -0.85 -13.42
C ARG A 142 -1.10 0.62 -13.71
N ALA A 143 -0.12 1.26 -13.08
CA ALA A 143 0.22 2.66 -13.35
C ALA A 143 0.69 2.84 -14.81
N HIS A 144 1.55 1.94 -15.30
CA HIS A 144 1.94 1.94 -16.71
C HIS A 144 0.73 1.82 -17.65
N LYS A 145 -0.17 0.88 -17.38
CA LYS A 145 -1.39 0.70 -18.18
C LYS A 145 -2.29 1.94 -18.20
N LEU A 146 -2.41 2.64 -17.07
CA LEU A 146 -3.28 3.80 -16.93
C LEU A 146 -2.68 5.08 -17.51
N PHE A 147 -1.38 5.28 -17.34
CA PHE A 147 -0.72 6.55 -17.67
C PHE A 147 0.17 6.49 -18.91
N GLY A 148 0.47 5.30 -19.44
CA GLY A 148 1.33 5.11 -20.61
C GLY A 148 2.80 5.47 -20.38
N ASP A 149 3.25 5.62 -19.14
CA ASP A 149 4.61 5.99 -18.79
C ASP A 149 5.47 4.74 -18.58
N ASP A 150 6.46 4.56 -19.46
CA ASP A 150 7.35 3.40 -19.45
C ASP A 150 8.26 3.29 -18.22
N SER A 151 8.46 4.37 -17.48
CA SER A 151 9.23 4.36 -16.25
C SER A 151 8.63 3.43 -15.19
N TYR A 152 7.30 3.34 -15.11
CA TYR A 152 6.59 2.40 -14.24
C TYR A 152 6.89 0.94 -14.63
N LEU A 153 6.86 0.63 -15.93
CA LEU A 153 7.15 -0.72 -16.40
C LEU A 153 8.62 -1.10 -16.19
N ALA A 154 9.53 -0.16 -16.41
CA ALA A 154 10.96 -0.35 -16.16
C ALA A 154 11.23 -0.65 -14.66
N SER A 155 10.62 0.12 -13.77
CA SER A 155 10.70 -0.11 -12.33
C SER A 155 10.07 -1.44 -11.90
N ALA A 156 8.93 -1.82 -12.48
CA ALA A 156 8.30 -3.13 -12.23
C ALA A 156 9.21 -4.30 -12.64
N LYS A 157 9.87 -4.20 -13.80
CA LYS A 157 10.85 -5.21 -14.28
C LYS A 157 12.08 -5.29 -13.39
N LYS A 158 12.55 -4.16 -12.86
CA LYS A 158 13.68 -4.11 -11.94
C LYS A 158 13.38 -4.83 -10.61
N ALA A 159 12.10 -4.89 -10.22
CA ALA A 159 11.64 -5.53 -8.99
C ALA A 159 11.47 -7.06 -9.10
N LEU A 160 11.55 -7.64 -10.30
CA LEU A 160 11.48 -9.09 -10.53
C LEU A 160 12.81 -9.78 -10.20
#